data_9d09133c35b22ef45abf4338db952f78
#
_entry.id   9d09133c35b22ef45abf4338db952f78
#
_cell.length_a   1.000
_cell.length_b   1.000
_cell.length_c   1.000
_cell.angle_alpha   90.00
_cell.angle_beta   90.00
_cell.angle_gamma   90.00
#
_symmetry.space_group_name_H-M   'P 1'
#
loop_
_entity.id
_entity.type
_entity.pdbx_description
1 polymer ?
#
loop_
_entity_poly.entity_id
_entity_poly.type
_entity_poly.pdbx_seq_one_letter_code
_entity_poly.pdbx_strand_id
1 'polypeptide(L)'
;MEKQTLVWAHRGASGYAPENTLEAFRMAVEMGADGVELDVQLTKDGELVVIHDETVDRTSDGSGWVKDFTYARISRFNYNRTHKEGYERAMIP
;
A
#
# COMPACT_ATOMS: atom_id res chain seq x y z
N MET A 1 -21.61 -27.25 -2.53
CA MET A 1 -21.29 -26.30 -3.57
C MET A 1 -19.90 -25.73 -3.35
N GLU A 2 -19.10 -25.77 -4.35
CA GLU A 2 -17.73 -25.30 -4.22
C GLU A 2 -17.58 -23.87 -4.66
N LYS A 3 -16.60 -23.22 -4.07
CA LYS A 3 -16.15 -21.92 -4.52
C LYS A 3 -15.53 -22.04 -5.90
N GLN A 4 -16.05 -21.32 -6.84
CA GLN A 4 -15.62 -21.40 -8.23
C GLN A 4 -14.59 -20.34 -8.57
N THR A 5 -14.69 -19.18 -7.95
CA THR A 5 -13.86 -18.02 -8.30
C THR A 5 -13.27 -17.41 -7.04
N LEU A 6 -11.96 -17.24 -7.02
CA LEU A 6 -11.28 -16.52 -5.96
C LEU A 6 -11.20 -15.04 -6.33
N VAL A 7 -11.37 -14.18 -5.33
CA VAL A 7 -11.28 -12.72 -5.49
C VAL A 7 -10.00 -12.23 -4.82
N TRP A 8 -9.09 -11.69 -5.61
CA TRP A 8 -7.82 -11.13 -5.13
C TRP A 8 -7.84 -9.62 -5.27
N ALA A 9 -7.53 -8.94 -4.18
CA ALA A 9 -7.47 -7.48 -4.18
C ALA A 9 -6.04 -7.04 -4.55
N HIS A 10 -5.88 -6.51 -5.75
CA HIS A 10 -4.61 -6.01 -6.26
C HIS A 10 -4.18 -4.78 -5.45
N ARG A 11 -3.04 -4.88 -4.75
CA ARG A 11 -2.54 -3.82 -3.85
C ARG A 11 -3.57 -3.43 -2.79
N GLY A 12 -4.33 -4.42 -2.32
CA GLY A 12 -5.49 -4.21 -1.46
C GLY A 12 -6.67 -3.71 -2.28
N ALA A 13 -7.62 -3.06 -1.64
CA ALA A 13 -8.78 -2.49 -2.32
C ALA A 13 -8.40 -1.16 -2.98
N SER A 14 -7.49 -1.20 -3.96
CA SER A 14 -6.85 -0.01 -4.53
C SER A 14 -7.80 0.90 -5.31
N GLY A 15 -8.95 0.38 -5.75
CA GLY A 15 -9.97 1.21 -6.40
C GLY A 15 -10.74 2.08 -5.42
N TYR A 16 -10.69 1.76 -4.12
CA TYR A 16 -11.47 2.43 -3.08
C TYR A 16 -10.61 3.08 -2.01
N ALA A 17 -9.35 2.67 -1.88
CA ALA A 17 -8.44 3.16 -0.86
C ALA A 17 -7.03 3.24 -1.45
N PRO A 18 -6.12 4.04 -0.84
CA PRO A 18 -4.74 4.15 -1.34
C PRO A 18 -4.08 2.78 -1.43
N GLU A 19 -3.47 2.48 -2.58
CA GLU A 19 -2.88 1.17 -2.83
C GLU A 19 -1.79 0.82 -1.81
N ASN A 20 -1.64 -0.49 -1.52
CA ASN A 20 -0.59 -1.02 -0.65
C ASN A 20 -0.51 -0.35 0.72
N THR A 21 -1.64 0.13 1.24
CA THR A 21 -1.70 0.70 2.59
C THR A 21 -2.47 -0.24 3.51
N LEU A 22 -2.29 -0.06 4.81
CA LEU A 22 -3.06 -0.82 5.80
C LEU A 22 -4.56 -0.62 5.58
N GLU A 23 -4.95 0.60 5.22
CA GLU A 23 -6.35 0.94 4.95
C GLU A 23 -6.90 0.14 3.77
N ALA A 24 -6.13 0.03 2.68
CA ALA A 24 -6.55 -0.73 1.50
C ALA A 24 -6.67 -2.22 1.81
N PHE A 25 -5.75 -2.78 2.57
CA PHE A 25 -5.79 -4.20 2.93
C PHE A 25 -6.94 -4.49 3.90
N ARG A 26 -7.18 -3.62 4.86
CA ARG A 26 -8.32 -3.76 5.77
C ARG A 26 -9.64 -3.73 5.00
N MET A 27 -9.78 -2.79 4.07
CA MET A 27 -10.98 -2.69 3.25
C MET A 27 -11.17 -3.94 2.40
N ALA A 28 -10.10 -4.51 1.84
CA ALA A 28 -10.19 -5.74 1.07
C ALA A 28 -10.76 -6.88 1.92
N VAL A 29 -10.32 -7.00 3.17
CA VAL A 29 -10.85 -8.01 4.08
C VAL A 29 -12.33 -7.76 4.36
N GLU A 30 -12.71 -6.53 4.63
CA GLU A 30 -14.10 -6.16 4.91
C GLU A 30 -15.00 -6.40 3.72
N MET A 31 -14.48 -6.28 2.50
CA MET A 31 -15.23 -6.53 1.27
C MET A 31 -15.28 -8.01 0.90
N GLY A 32 -14.65 -8.87 1.68
CA GLY A 32 -14.71 -10.30 1.48
C GLY A 32 -13.76 -10.84 0.42
N ALA A 33 -12.66 -10.14 0.16
CA ALA A 33 -11.64 -10.65 -0.77
C ALA A 33 -11.05 -11.97 -0.25
N ASP A 34 -10.75 -12.90 -1.15
CA ASP A 34 -10.13 -14.18 -0.79
C ASP A 34 -8.65 -14.03 -0.48
N GLY A 35 -8.03 -12.96 -0.99
CA GLY A 35 -6.64 -12.65 -0.73
C GLY A 35 -6.32 -11.25 -1.19
N VAL A 36 -5.10 -10.81 -0.92
CA VAL A 36 -4.61 -9.51 -1.38
C VAL A 36 -3.29 -9.72 -2.11
N GLU A 37 -3.08 -8.93 -3.14
CA GLU A 37 -1.80 -8.89 -3.83
C GLU A 37 -1.08 -7.65 -3.34
N LEU A 38 0.21 -7.79 -3.07
CA LEU A 38 1.02 -6.67 -2.62
C LEU A 38 2.39 -6.70 -3.30
N ASP A 39 3.06 -5.56 -3.27
CA ASP A 39 4.38 -5.37 -3.84
C ASP A 39 5.34 -4.94 -2.74
N VAL A 40 6.60 -5.35 -2.84
CA VAL A 40 7.59 -5.01 -1.81
C VAL A 40 8.85 -4.43 -2.43
N GLN A 41 9.48 -3.53 -1.69
CA GLN A 41 10.78 -2.94 -2.03
C GLN A 41 11.64 -2.92 -0.77
N LEU A 42 12.96 -2.85 -0.95
CA LEU A 42 13.90 -2.76 0.17
C LEU A 42 14.28 -1.31 0.44
N THR A 43 14.26 -0.95 1.72
CA THR A 43 14.74 0.36 2.16
C THR A 43 16.27 0.37 2.23
N LYS A 44 16.84 1.55 2.49
CA LYS A 44 18.28 1.74 2.63
C LYS A 44 18.88 0.84 3.72
N ASP A 45 18.13 0.62 4.80
CA ASP A 45 18.57 -0.21 5.93
C ASP A 45 18.14 -1.67 5.81
N GLY A 46 17.66 -2.08 4.61
CA GLY A 46 17.35 -3.49 4.32
C GLY A 46 16.03 -3.98 4.85
N GLU A 47 15.12 -3.10 5.23
CA GLU A 47 13.77 -3.48 5.64
C GLU A 47 12.85 -3.59 4.43
N LEU A 48 11.92 -4.54 4.45
CA LEU A 48 10.91 -4.68 3.43
C LEU A 48 9.75 -3.72 3.71
N VAL A 49 9.35 -2.97 2.68
CA VAL A 49 8.17 -2.12 2.74
C VAL A 49 7.24 -2.47 1.60
N VAL A 50 5.95 -2.26 1.80
CA VAL A 50 4.93 -2.62 0.83
C VAL A 50 4.64 -1.40 -0.04
N ILE A 51 5.22 -1.38 -1.23
CA ILE A 51 5.06 -0.30 -2.19
C ILE A 51 5.39 -0.84 -3.59
N HIS A 52 4.63 -0.43 -4.60
CA HIS A 52 4.84 -0.89 -5.97
C HIS A 52 6.01 -0.20 -6.65
N ASP A 53 6.02 1.14 -6.60
CA ASP A 53 7.01 1.93 -7.34
C ASP A 53 8.35 1.94 -6.61
N GLU A 54 9.41 2.15 -7.34
CA GLU A 54 10.75 2.32 -6.75
C GLU A 54 10.90 3.67 -6.04
N THR A 55 9.97 4.61 -6.29
CA THR A 55 9.93 5.92 -5.64
C THR A 55 8.64 6.09 -4.86
N VAL A 56 8.62 7.03 -3.92
CA VAL A 56 7.45 7.30 -3.08
C VAL A 56 6.54 8.39 -3.64
N ASP A 57 6.90 8.97 -4.76
CA ASP A 57 6.27 10.21 -5.27
C ASP A 57 4.80 10.06 -5.62
N ARG A 58 4.44 8.97 -6.31
CA ARG A 58 3.07 8.80 -6.83
C ARG A 58 2.04 8.57 -5.72
N THR A 59 2.42 7.85 -4.69
CA THR A 59 1.47 7.40 -3.66
C THR A 59 1.59 8.14 -2.34
N SER A 60 2.64 8.93 -2.14
CA SER A 60 2.86 9.61 -0.87
C SER A 60 3.10 11.11 -1.05
N ASP A 61 3.21 11.80 0.07
CA ASP A 61 3.56 13.22 0.11
C ASP A 61 5.07 13.45 0.10
N GLY A 62 5.86 12.36 0.04
CA GLY A 62 7.31 12.45 -0.05
C GLY A 62 7.80 12.40 -1.49
N SER A 63 9.11 12.46 -1.67
CA SER A 63 9.77 12.40 -2.96
C SER A 63 11.11 11.70 -2.82
N GLY A 64 11.41 10.81 -3.78
CA GLY A 64 12.69 10.11 -3.82
C GLY A 64 12.56 8.61 -3.91
N TRP A 65 13.71 7.94 -3.93
CA TRP A 65 13.80 6.49 -4.11
C TRP A 65 13.63 5.77 -2.79
N VAL A 66 12.87 4.66 -2.78
CA VAL A 66 12.68 3.81 -1.60
C VAL A 66 14.03 3.39 -1.03
N LYS A 67 14.98 3.00 -1.89
CA LYS A 67 16.30 2.52 -1.47
C LYS A 67 17.16 3.58 -0.78
N ASP A 68 16.79 4.85 -0.87
CA ASP A 68 17.53 5.96 -0.27
C ASP A 68 17.00 6.35 1.11
N PHE A 69 15.88 5.79 1.54
CA PHE A 69 15.27 6.07 2.83
C PHE A 69 15.45 4.91 3.80
N THR A 70 15.61 5.23 5.08
CA THR A 70 15.47 4.22 6.15
C THR A 70 14.00 3.91 6.35
N TYR A 71 13.70 2.77 6.97
CA TYR A 71 12.32 2.42 7.28
C TYR A 71 11.66 3.48 8.16
N ALA A 72 12.37 3.97 9.18
CA ALA A 72 11.84 4.99 10.07
C ALA A 72 11.42 6.25 9.31
N ARG A 73 12.18 6.65 8.30
CA ARG A 73 11.87 7.84 7.51
C ARG A 73 10.73 7.58 6.55
N ILE A 74 10.78 6.47 5.81
CA ILE A 74 9.79 6.17 4.77
C ILE A 74 8.40 5.94 5.36
N SER A 75 8.33 5.39 6.58
CA SER A 75 7.06 5.12 7.24
C SER A 75 6.34 6.38 7.72
N ARG A 76 7.02 7.53 7.75
CA ARG A 76 6.45 8.80 8.19
C ARG A 76 5.68 9.52 7.09
N PHE A 77 5.87 9.15 5.83
CA PHE A 77 5.13 9.78 4.74
C PHE A 77 3.66 9.39 4.81
N ASN A 78 2.82 10.26 4.28
CA ASN A 78 1.39 9.99 4.18
C ASN A 78 1.13 9.41 2.78
N TYR A 79 0.61 8.19 2.73
CA TYR A 79 0.39 7.44 1.49
C TYR A 79 -1.04 7.57 0.98
N ASN A 80 -1.64 8.74 1.14
CA ASN A 80 -3.02 8.98 0.72
C ASN A 80 -3.14 9.71 -0.62
N ARG A 81 -2.05 9.91 -1.35
CA ARG A 81 -2.02 10.82 -2.51
C ARG A 81 -3.03 10.46 -3.60
N THR A 82 -3.29 9.18 -3.81
CA THR A 82 -4.23 8.72 -4.83
C THR A 82 -5.69 8.79 -4.38
N HIS A 83 -5.95 8.90 -3.09
CA HIS A 83 -7.30 8.90 -2.51
C HIS A 83 -7.37 9.88 -1.34
N LYS A 84 -7.14 11.16 -1.61
CA LYS A 84 -7.13 12.17 -0.54
C LYS A 84 -8.49 12.36 0.11
N GLU A 85 -9.56 12.25 -0.68
CA GLU A 85 -10.92 12.32 -0.13
C GLU A 85 -11.21 11.06 0.66
N GLY A 86 -11.60 11.22 1.92
CA GLY A 86 -11.91 10.11 2.80
C GLY A 86 -10.72 9.51 3.52
N TYR A 87 -9.49 9.92 3.16
CA TYR A 87 -8.27 9.42 3.79
C TYR A 87 -7.32 10.58 4.08
N GLU A 88 -7.47 11.17 5.26
CA GLU A 88 -6.56 12.24 5.68
C GLU A 88 -5.15 11.72 5.87
N ARG A 89 -5.01 10.45 6.26
CA ARG A 89 -3.72 9.81 6.41
C ARG A 89 -3.85 8.33 6.07
N ALA A 90 -2.88 7.82 5.33
CA ALA A 90 -2.76 6.40 5.02
C ALA A 90 -1.31 5.96 5.24
N MET A 91 -1.13 4.77 5.79
CA MET A 91 0.17 4.28 6.23
C MET A 91 0.61 3.06 5.44
N ILE A 92 1.89 3.06 5.06
CA ILE A 92 2.53 1.89 4.47
C ILE A 92 2.82 0.86 5.57
N PRO A 93 2.57 -0.42 5.29
CA PRO A 93 2.90 -1.48 6.26
C PRO A 93 4.38 -1.71 6.39
#